data_6b2df430569356f16ee408f0c4b55b4f
#
_entry.id   6b2df430569356f16ee408f0c4b55b4f
#
_cell.length_a   1.000
_cell.length_b   1.000
_cell.length_c   1.000
_cell.angle_alpha   90.00
_cell.angle_beta   90.00
_cell.angle_gamma   90.00
#
_symmetry.space_group_name_H-M   'P 1'
#
loop_
_entity.id
_entity.type
_entity.pdbx_description
1 polymer ?
#
loop_
_entity_poly.entity_id
_entity_poly.type
_entity_poly.pdbx_seq_one_letter_code
_entity_poly.pdbx_strand_id
1 'polypeptide(L)'
;MIMSALVYALWLALAWAVEVHWLKGITIGHVFFKAQDMPALAMGCGSLLLGGIALRLVPEGCWSWGAKPRIVLSAIAAFALLAWSGRYWLFGNYSLSRDEEVAEFAARAMRDGFLARPIPPEWIDYRRAIMPEFFSPFGADKYWNSAYLPLNSAFRALCDLIGDPNLAGPIFLVIGMVALWRVALKVMPERADAVTVTILMALTSAQLFVTGMTPYAMTGHFALNMLWLALVLRGDRLGHMAAGLTVLVLAGLHQYHYPFVFLTPFLLWFALQRRWGALAFHTATIALAVVIWAKLWPQ
;
A
#
# COMPACT_ATOMS: atom_id res chain seq x y z
N MET A 1 15.05 7.98 -16.70
CA MET A 1 13.91 7.48 -17.50
C MET A 1 14.32 6.43 -18.54
N ILE A 2 15.31 6.67 -19.41
CA ILE A 2 15.77 5.64 -20.40
C ILE A 2 16.25 4.35 -19.68
N MET A 3 17.11 4.47 -18.66
CA MET A 3 17.53 3.33 -17.84
C MET A 3 16.36 2.61 -17.18
N SER A 4 15.38 3.35 -16.67
CA SER A 4 14.17 2.73 -16.08
C SER A 4 13.36 1.97 -17.13
N ALA A 5 13.19 2.53 -18.33
CA ALA A 5 12.52 1.84 -19.43
C ALA A 5 13.28 0.56 -19.85
N LEU A 6 14.60 0.60 -19.89
CA LEU A 6 15.43 -0.59 -20.19
C LEU A 6 15.29 -1.66 -19.11
N VAL A 7 15.27 -1.28 -17.83
CA VAL A 7 15.04 -2.21 -16.71
C VAL A 7 13.65 -2.85 -16.82
N TYR A 8 12.61 -2.05 -17.10
CA TYR A 8 11.26 -2.59 -17.32
C TYR A 8 11.18 -3.51 -18.54
N ALA A 9 11.81 -3.15 -19.64
CA ALA A 9 11.87 -4.01 -20.84
C ALA A 9 12.59 -5.34 -20.56
N LEU A 10 13.67 -5.30 -19.78
CA LEU A 10 14.39 -6.51 -19.36
C LEU A 10 13.52 -7.38 -18.45
N TRP A 11 12.82 -6.79 -17.48
CA TRP A 11 11.87 -7.51 -16.63
C TRP A 11 10.74 -8.14 -17.42
N LEU A 12 10.20 -7.41 -18.40
CA LEU A 12 9.17 -7.91 -19.29
C LEU A 12 9.66 -9.12 -20.10
N ALA A 13 10.85 -9.03 -20.67
CA ALA A 13 11.46 -10.12 -21.43
C ALA A 13 11.74 -11.35 -20.55
N LEU A 14 12.24 -11.12 -19.32
CA LEU A 14 12.50 -12.19 -18.36
C LEU A 14 11.21 -12.87 -17.90
N ALA A 15 10.18 -12.08 -17.53
CA ALA A 15 8.88 -12.61 -17.14
C ALA A 15 8.23 -13.42 -18.27
N TRP A 16 8.31 -12.92 -19.51
CA TRP A 16 7.82 -13.65 -20.69
C TRP A 16 8.60 -14.95 -20.93
N ALA A 17 9.93 -14.94 -20.79
CA ALA A 17 10.75 -16.14 -20.95
C ALA A 17 10.41 -17.20 -19.88
N VAL A 18 10.23 -16.79 -18.61
CA VAL A 18 9.81 -17.67 -17.51
C VAL A 18 8.43 -18.28 -17.81
N GLU A 19 7.47 -17.47 -18.21
CA GLU A 19 6.10 -17.91 -18.50
C GLU A 19 6.08 -18.92 -19.66
N VAL A 20 6.81 -18.64 -20.75
CA VAL A 20 6.82 -19.53 -21.94
C VAL A 20 7.58 -20.82 -21.70
N HIS A 21 8.70 -20.78 -20.97
CA HIS A 21 9.59 -21.94 -20.85
C HIS A 21 9.40 -22.76 -19.59
N TRP A 22 8.96 -22.14 -18.48
CA TRP A 22 8.89 -22.82 -17.19
C TRP A 22 7.47 -23.10 -16.70
N LEU A 23 6.52 -22.21 -16.98
CA LEU A 23 5.13 -22.32 -16.52
C LEU A 23 4.21 -22.96 -17.57
N LYS A 24 4.70 -23.91 -18.30
CA LYS A 24 3.99 -24.61 -19.39
C LYS A 24 2.60 -25.11 -18.95
N GLY A 25 1.60 -24.28 -19.08
CA GLY A 25 0.23 -24.67 -18.80
C GLY A 25 -0.74 -23.52 -18.92
N ILE A 26 -2.00 -23.83 -19.28
CA ILE A 26 -3.09 -22.86 -19.26
C ILE A 26 -3.56 -22.73 -17.81
N THR A 27 -2.96 -21.78 -17.09
CA THR A 27 -3.42 -21.38 -15.75
C THR A 27 -4.13 -20.05 -15.83
N ILE A 28 -4.96 -19.74 -14.83
CA ILE A 28 -5.57 -18.40 -14.70
C ILE A 28 -4.48 -17.33 -14.70
N GLY A 29 -3.36 -17.57 -14.01
CA GLY A 29 -2.19 -16.67 -14.00
C GLY A 29 -1.64 -16.41 -15.39
N HIS A 30 -1.54 -17.42 -16.26
CA HIS A 30 -1.09 -17.26 -17.65
C HIS A 30 -2.03 -16.35 -18.46
N VAL A 31 -3.34 -16.51 -18.28
CA VAL A 31 -4.35 -15.69 -18.97
C VAL A 31 -4.23 -14.24 -18.54
N PHE A 32 -4.14 -13.96 -17.23
CA PHE A 32 -3.97 -12.59 -16.71
C PHE A 32 -2.64 -11.99 -17.15
N PHE A 33 -1.55 -12.73 -17.07
CA PHE A 33 -0.24 -12.27 -17.52
C PHE A 33 -0.28 -11.83 -18.98
N LYS A 34 -0.83 -12.66 -19.87
CA LYS A 34 -0.90 -12.37 -21.30
C LYS A 34 -1.87 -11.25 -21.66
N ALA A 35 -3.06 -11.26 -21.06
CA ALA A 35 -4.13 -10.34 -21.42
C ALA A 35 -4.06 -8.99 -20.72
N GLN A 36 -3.43 -8.92 -19.54
CA GLN A 36 -3.41 -7.74 -18.68
C GLN A 36 -2.00 -7.23 -18.39
N ASP A 37 -1.12 -8.08 -17.83
CA ASP A 37 0.16 -7.62 -17.31
C ASP A 37 1.15 -7.26 -18.42
N MET A 38 1.24 -8.08 -19.46
CA MET A 38 2.11 -7.81 -20.62
C MET A 38 1.75 -6.50 -21.33
N PRO A 39 0.49 -6.25 -21.72
CA PRO A 39 0.09 -4.97 -22.29
C PRO A 39 0.34 -3.79 -21.36
N ALA A 40 0.04 -3.92 -20.06
CA ALA A 40 0.26 -2.86 -19.07
C ALA A 40 1.74 -2.50 -18.93
N LEU A 41 2.62 -3.50 -18.85
CA LEU A 41 4.07 -3.30 -18.80
C LEU A 41 4.61 -2.68 -20.11
N ALA A 42 4.13 -3.12 -21.26
CA ALA A 42 4.51 -2.53 -22.55
C ALA A 42 4.09 -1.04 -22.65
N MET A 43 2.85 -0.74 -22.23
CA MET A 43 2.36 0.64 -22.13
C MET A 43 3.19 1.46 -21.13
N GLY A 44 3.56 0.91 -20.00
CA GLY A 44 4.44 1.52 -19.01
C GLY A 44 5.82 1.86 -19.60
N CYS A 45 6.44 0.92 -20.31
CA CYS A 45 7.70 1.16 -21.04
C CYS A 45 7.55 2.29 -22.07
N GLY A 46 6.50 2.25 -22.88
CA GLY A 46 6.21 3.29 -23.88
C GLY A 46 6.03 4.67 -23.23
N SER A 47 5.26 4.73 -22.14
CA SER A 47 5.02 5.97 -21.39
C SER A 47 6.31 6.55 -20.80
N LEU A 48 7.20 5.69 -20.26
CA LEU A 48 8.50 6.13 -19.74
C LEU A 48 9.42 6.67 -20.84
N LEU A 49 9.42 6.04 -22.01
CA LEU A 49 10.20 6.50 -23.16
C LEU A 49 9.67 7.84 -23.67
N LEU A 50 8.37 7.93 -23.92
CA LEU A 50 7.71 9.18 -24.38
C LEU A 50 7.87 10.31 -23.37
N GLY A 51 7.69 10.02 -22.09
CA GLY A 51 7.95 10.98 -21.02
C GLY A 51 9.40 11.44 -20.97
N GLY A 52 10.37 10.53 -21.22
CA GLY A 52 11.79 10.88 -21.31
C GLY A 52 12.11 11.79 -22.49
N ILE A 53 11.45 11.59 -23.62
CA ILE A 53 11.56 12.46 -24.81
C ILE A 53 10.89 13.81 -24.52
N ALA A 54 9.66 13.80 -24.00
CA ALA A 54 8.92 15.02 -23.69
C ALA A 54 9.68 15.92 -22.71
N LEU A 55 10.30 15.35 -21.66
CA LEU A 55 11.11 16.12 -20.71
C LEU A 55 12.36 16.79 -21.34
N ARG A 56 12.87 16.26 -22.45
CA ARG A 56 13.96 16.90 -23.20
C ARG A 56 13.48 18.07 -24.10
N LEU A 57 12.21 18.02 -24.50
CA LEU A 57 11.63 19.02 -25.41
C LEU A 57 10.96 20.18 -24.65
N VAL A 58 10.64 19.98 -23.37
CA VAL A 58 9.98 20.99 -22.52
C VAL A 58 11.05 21.91 -21.92
N PRO A 59 10.92 23.24 -22.07
CA PRO A 59 11.83 24.20 -21.46
C PRO A 59 11.94 24.04 -19.95
N GLU A 60 13.15 24.24 -19.41
CA GLU A 60 13.39 24.24 -17.98
C GLU A 60 12.46 25.26 -17.29
N GLY A 61 11.84 24.83 -16.18
CA GLY A 61 10.95 25.68 -15.37
C GLY A 61 9.45 25.59 -15.69
N CYS A 62 9.04 25.05 -16.86
CA CYS A 62 7.59 24.88 -17.16
C CYS A 62 6.89 23.93 -16.19
N TRP A 63 7.60 23.01 -15.57
CA TRP A 63 7.08 21.96 -14.67
C TRP A 63 7.52 22.17 -13.23
N SER A 64 7.39 23.39 -12.70
CA SER A 64 7.87 23.71 -11.34
C SER A 64 6.78 23.68 -10.26
N TRP A 65 5.53 23.37 -10.60
CA TRP A 65 4.41 23.43 -9.65
C TRP A 65 4.51 22.38 -8.54
N GLY A 66 5.19 21.26 -8.76
CA GLY A 66 5.41 20.22 -7.74
C GLY A 66 6.20 20.69 -6.51
N ALA A 67 6.91 21.80 -6.62
CA ALA A 67 7.53 22.46 -5.48
C ALA A 67 6.58 23.45 -4.75
N LYS A 68 5.37 23.72 -5.28
CA LYS A 68 4.41 24.68 -4.72
C LYS A 68 3.42 23.98 -3.78
N PRO A 69 3.52 24.15 -2.42
CA PRO A 69 2.73 23.39 -1.46
C PRO A 69 1.22 23.51 -1.69
N ARG A 70 0.73 24.73 -1.97
CA ARG A 70 -0.71 24.95 -2.16
C ARG A 70 -1.27 24.13 -3.32
N ILE A 71 -0.57 24.07 -4.45
CA ILE A 71 -1.01 23.32 -5.63
C ILE A 71 -0.99 21.83 -5.36
N VAL A 72 0.12 21.32 -4.79
CA VAL A 72 0.26 19.88 -4.49
C VAL A 72 -0.76 19.42 -3.46
N LEU A 73 -0.93 20.16 -2.37
CA LEU A 73 -1.90 19.79 -1.34
C LEU A 73 -3.35 19.86 -1.84
N SER A 74 -3.70 20.86 -2.67
CA SER A 74 -5.02 20.92 -3.30
C SER A 74 -5.25 19.75 -4.26
N ALA A 75 -4.24 19.36 -5.06
CA ALA A 75 -4.34 18.21 -5.95
C ALA A 75 -4.48 16.88 -5.17
N ILE A 76 -3.74 16.72 -4.08
CA ILE A 76 -3.86 15.54 -3.19
C ILE A 76 -5.26 15.50 -2.56
N ALA A 77 -5.76 16.61 -2.05
CA ALA A 77 -7.10 16.70 -1.48
C ALA A 77 -8.19 16.36 -2.51
N ALA A 78 -8.10 16.92 -3.71
CA ALA A 78 -9.00 16.60 -4.81
C ALA A 78 -8.96 15.11 -5.18
N PHE A 79 -7.77 14.52 -5.25
CA PHE A 79 -7.58 13.09 -5.55
C PHE A 79 -8.21 12.20 -4.46
N ALA A 80 -8.02 12.55 -3.19
CA ALA A 80 -8.62 11.83 -2.06
C ALA A 80 -10.17 11.97 -2.05
N LEU A 81 -10.70 13.15 -2.34
CA LEU A 81 -12.16 13.37 -2.46
C LEU A 81 -12.75 12.59 -3.64
N LEU A 82 -12.06 12.54 -4.77
CA LEU A 82 -12.46 11.73 -5.92
C LEU A 82 -12.45 10.23 -5.58
N ALA A 83 -11.45 9.74 -4.85
CA ALA A 83 -11.41 8.36 -4.39
C ALA A 83 -12.55 8.06 -3.40
N TRP A 84 -12.82 8.95 -2.45
CA TRP A 84 -13.93 8.80 -1.54
C TRP A 84 -15.29 8.77 -2.27
N SER A 85 -15.54 9.74 -3.14
CA SER A 85 -16.79 9.78 -3.93
C SER A 85 -16.91 8.61 -4.91
N GLY A 86 -15.77 8.17 -5.47
CA GLY A 86 -15.68 7.03 -6.37
C GLY A 86 -16.13 5.71 -5.72
N ARG A 87 -15.88 5.51 -4.41
CA ARG A 87 -16.42 4.37 -3.68
C ARG A 87 -17.94 4.26 -3.81
N TYR A 88 -18.64 5.38 -3.71
CA TYR A 88 -20.10 5.42 -3.80
C TYR A 88 -20.60 5.43 -5.23
N TRP A 89 -19.96 6.20 -6.09
CA TRP A 89 -20.46 6.48 -7.43
C TRP A 89 -20.05 5.43 -8.46
N LEU A 90 -18.79 4.94 -8.38
CA LEU A 90 -18.29 3.92 -9.31
C LEU A 90 -18.57 2.50 -8.82
N PHE A 91 -18.45 2.26 -7.51
CA PHE A 91 -18.59 0.92 -6.92
C PHE A 91 -19.92 0.73 -6.19
N GLY A 92 -20.82 1.75 -6.16
CA GLY A 92 -22.10 1.66 -5.49
C GLY A 92 -22.01 1.30 -4.00
N ASN A 93 -20.89 1.63 -3.37
CA ASN A 93 -20.54 1.23 -2.00
C ASN A 93 -20.49 -0.30 -1.80
N TYR A 94 -20.17 -1.05 -2.85
CA TYR A 94 -20.15 -2.50 -2.85
C TYR A 94 -18.72 -3.03 -2.80
N SER A 95 -18.46 -4.10 -2.03
CA SER A 95 -17.18 -4.80 -2.01
C SER A 95 -17.02 -5.64 -3.27
N LEU A 96 -15.88 -5.52 -3.95
CA LEU A 96 -15.59 -6.19 -5.21
C LEU A 96 -15.09 -7.62 -5.02
N SER A 97 -14.63 -7.95 -3.81
CA SER A 97 -14.05 -9.25 -3.50
C SER A 97 -14.32 -9.66 -2.05
N ARG A 98 -14.14 -10.94 -1.77
CA ARG A 98 -14.27 -11.49 -0.41
C ARG A 98 -13.21 -10.94 0.55
N ASP A 99 -12.02 -10.62 0.06
CA ASP A 99 -10.97 -9.96 0.84
C ASP A 99 -11.42 -8.62 1.40
N GLU A 100 -12.17 -7.86 0.61
CA GLU A 100 -12.73 -6.58 1.01
C GLU A 100 -13.84 -6.77 2.06
N GLU A 101 -14.71 -7.76 1.83
CA GLU A 101 -15.80 -8.09 2.77
C GLU A 101 -15.26 -8.47 4.14
N VAL A 102 -14.15 -9.22 4.20
CA VAL A 102 -13.49 -9.58 5.47
C VAL A 102 -12.97 -8.36 6.21
N ALA A 103 -12.36 -7.41 5.50
CA ALA A 103 -11.89 -6.17 6.11
C ALA A 103 -13.05 -5.32 6.66
N GLU A 104 -14.16 -5.23 5.93
CA GLU A 104 -15.37 -4.54 6.38
C GLU A 104 -16.06 -5.27 7.55
N PHE A 105 -16.14 -6.60 7.49
CA PHE A 105 -16.70 -7.41 8.57
C PHE A 105 -15.92 -7.20 9.87
N ALA A 106 -14.58 -7.29 9.81
CA ALA A 106 -13.73 -7.08 10.98
C ALA A 106 -13.86 -5.65 11.52
N ALA A 107 -13.98 -4.63 10.65
CA ALA A 107 -14.21 -3.25 11.06
C ALA A 107 -15.54 -3.10 11.81
N ARG A 108 -16.64 -3.67 11.28
CA ARG A 108 -17.94 -3.67 11.96
C ARG A 108 -17.90 -4.40 13.31
N ALA A 109 -17.22 -5.58 13.35
CA ALA A 109 -17.07 -6.30 14.62
C ALA A 109 -16.33 -5.45 15.66
N MET A 110 -15.23 -4.78 15.28
CA MET A 110 -14.47 -3.90 16.17
C MET A 110 -15.27 -2.69 16.63
N ARG A 111 -16.06 -2.06 15.75
CA ARG A 111 -16.98 -1.00 16.13
C ARG A 111 -17.97 -1.45 17.20
N ASP A 112 -18.46 -2.68 17.07
CA ASP A 112 -19.41 -3.30 18.02
C ASP A 112 -18.71 -3.80 19.30
N GLY A 113 -17.38 -3.59 19.46
CA GLY A 113 -16.58 -3.96 20.62
C GLY A 113 -16.03 -5.40 20.59
N PHE A 114 -16.05 -6.08 19.45
CA PHE A 114 -15.57 -7.44 19.30
C PHE A 114 -14.27 -7.47 18.46
N LEU A 115 -13.26 -8.20 18.93
CA LEU A 115 -12.08 -8.55 18.09
C LEU A 115 -12.40 -9.73 17.16
N ALA A 116 -13.21 -10.68 17.64
CA ALA A 116 -13.73 -11.81 16.88
C ALA A 116 -15.23 -11.93 17.17
N ARG A 117 -16.05 -12.07 16.14
CA ARG A 117 -17.50 -12.11 16.30
C ARG A 117 -17.97 -13.52 16.67
N PRO A 118 -18.77 -13.69 17.74
CA PRO A 118 -19.29 -15.01 18.09
C PRO A 118 -20.19 -15.56 16.99
N ILE A 119 -20.04 -16.85 16.70
CA ILE A 119 -20.95 -17.58 15.82
C ILE A 119 -22.27 -17.77 16.59
N PRO A 120 -23.42 -17.44 15.98
CA PRO A 120 -24.70 -17.67 16.62
C PRO A 120 -24.85 -19.13 17.09
N PRO A 121 -25.41 -19.40 18.28
CA PRO A 121 -25.45 -20.73 18.85
C PRO A 121 -26.06 -21.81 17.94
N GLU A 122 -27.08 -21.44 17.18
CA GLU A 122 -27.76 -22.30 16.20
C GLU A 122 -26.90 -22.72 15.02
N TRP A 123 -25.79 -22.02 14.76
CA TRP A 123 -24.88 -22.29 13.65
C TRP A 123 -23.58 -22.99 14.08
N ILE A 124 -23.34 -23.17 15.38
CA ILE A 124 -22.08 -23.75 15.89
C ILE A 124 -21.84 -25.15 15.32
N ASP A 125 -22.85 -25.99 15.20
CA ASP A 125 -22.71 -27.33 14.65
C ASP A 125 -22.34 -27.35 13.16
N TYR A 126 -22.67 -26.27 12.43
CA TYR A 126 -22.39 -26.09 11.02
C TYR A 126 -21.18 -25.21 10.75
N ARG A 127 -20.43 -24.80 11.78
CA ARG A 127 -19.36 -23.80 11.73
C ARG A 127 -18.32 -24.02 10.62
N ARG A 128 -17.99 -25.29 10.31
CA ARG A 128 -17.04 -25.59 9.23
C ARG A 128 -17.61 -25.35 7.84
N ALA A 129 -18.91 -25.57 7.67
CA ALA A 129 -19.58 -25.35 6.39
C ALA A 129 -19.88 -23.86 6.12
N ILE A 130 -20.02 -23.07 7.19
CA ILE A 130 -20.34 -21.63 7.11
C ILE A 130 -19.11 -20.76 7.35
N MET A 131 -17.88 -21.32 7.36
CA MET A 131 -16.66 -20.54 7.49
C MET A 131 -16.38 -19.85 6.16
N PRO A 132 -16.52 -18.51 6.06
CA PRO A 132 -16.23 -17.80 4.84
C PRO A 132 -14.74 -17.87 4.49
N GLU A 133 -14.40 -17.69 3.22
CA GLU A 133 -13.02 -17.56 2.78
C GLU A 133 -12.35 -16.35 3.45
N PHE A 134 -11.08 -16.46 3.78
CA PHE A 134 -10.29 -15.47 4.52
C PHE A 134 -10.73 -15.21 5.97
N PHE A 135 -11.55 -16.09 6.54
CA PHE A 135 -11.79 -16.13 7.97
C PHE A 135 -10.96 -17.24 8.61
N SER A 136 -10.52 -17.01 9.82
CA SER A 136 -9.84 -18.00 10.65
C SER A 136 -10.74 -18.42 11.80
N PRO A 137 -10.77 -19.70 12.16
CA PRO A 137 -11.42 -20.15 13.38
C PRO A 137 -10.67 -19.59 14.59
N PHE A 138 -11.42 -19.14 15.59
CA PHE A 138 -10.88 -18.60 16.82
C PHE A 138 -11.68 -19.12 18.03
N GLY A 139 -11.02 -19.31 19.16
CA GLY A 139 -11.71 -19.71 20.39
C GLY A 139 -12.46 -21.04 20.28
N ALA A 140 -11.77 -22.14 19.91
CA ALA A 140 -12.36 -23.45 19.67
C ALA A 140 -13.46 -23.45 18.60
N ASP A 141 -13.25 -22.72 17.52
CA ASP A 141 -14.15 -22.56 16.37
C ASP A 141 -15.52 -21.94 16.72
N LYS A 142 -15.59 -21.16 17.80
CA LYS A 142 -16.83 -20.48 18.20
C LYS A 142 -16.96 -19.05 17.71
N TYR A 143 -15.91 -18.53 17.08
CA TYR A 143 -15.85 -17.15 16.63
C TYR A 143 -15.39 -17.07 15.19
N TRP A 144 -15.91 -16.10 14.46
CA TRP A 144 -15.38 -15.64 13.18
C TRP A 144 -14.34 -14.56 13.42
N ASN A 145 -13.13 -14.80 12.96
CA ASN A 145 -12.04 -13.84 12.98
C ASN A 145 -11.50 -13.63 11.57
N SER A 146 -11.02 -12.43 11.27
CA SER A 146 -10.30 -12.17 10.04
C SER A 146 -8.98 -12.93 10.01
N ALA A 147 -8.64 -13.54 8.87
CA ALA A 147 -7.30 -14.10 8.63
C ALA A 147 -6.22 -13.02 8.49
N TYR A 148 -6.63 -11.76 8.40
CA TYR A 148 -5.73 -10.61 8.27
C TYR A 148 -5.52 -9.92 9.61
N LEU A 149 -4.35 -9.29 9.75
CA LEU A 149 -4.02 -8.49 10.94
C LEU A 149 -4.94 -7.26 11.06
N PRO A 150 -5.19 -6.79 12.29
CA PRO A 150 -6.37 -6.00 12.58
C PRO A 150 -6.30 -4.52 12.21
N LEU A 151 -5.10 -3.93 11.99
CA LEU A 151 -4.99 -2.47 12.02
C LEU A 151 -5.65 -1.76 10.84
N ASN A 152 -5.76 -2.41 9.66
CA ASN A 152 -6.56 -1.84 8.57
C ASN A 152 -8.04 -1.76 8.96
N SER A 153 -8.60 -2.85 9.50
CA SER A 153 -9.98 -2.91 9.95
C SER A 153 -10.24 -2.00 11.17
N ALA A 154 -9.29 -1.92 12.10
CA ALA A 154 -9.38 -1.01 13.24
C ALA A 154 -9.41 0.46 12.81
N PHE A 155 -8.58 0.84 11.83
CA PHE A 155 -8.60 2.20 11.31
C PHE A 155 -9.92 2.52 10.60
N ARG A 156 -10.49 1.56 9.86
CA ARG A 156 -11.83 1.69 9.27
C ARG A 156 -12.92 1.81 10.34
N ALA A 157 -12.84 1.03 11.42
CA ALA A 157 -13.75 1.15 12.56
C ALA A 157 -13.69 2.54 13.21
N LEU A 158 -12.48 3.12 13.36
CA LEU A 158 -12.33 4.52 13.83
C LEU A 158 -12.96 5.52 12.87
N CYS A 159 -12.82 5.33 11.56
CA CYS A 159 -13.49 6.17 10.57
C CYS A 159 -15.03 6.02 10.63
N ASP A 160 -15.54 4.81 10.90
CA ASP A 160 -16.97 4.56 11.09
C ASP A 160 -17.53 5.30 12.31
N LEU A 161 -16.75 5.45 13.39
CA LEU A 161 -17.16 6.26 14.56
C LEU A 161 -17.35 7.74 14.22
N ILE A 162 -16.69 8.26 13.18
CA ILE A 162 -16.87 9.64 12.70
C ILE A 162 -17.85 9.75 11.53
N GLY A 163 -18.51 8.64 11.19
CA GLY A 163 -19.65 8.59 10.28
C GLY A 163 -19.45 7.82 8.99
N ASP A 164 -18.22 7.48 8.57
CA ASP A 164 -18.00 6.75 7.31
C ASP A 164 -16.71 5.93 7.30
N PRO A 165 -16.77 4.57 7.32
CA PRO A 165 -15.60 3.70 7.26
C PRO A 165 -14.82 3.82 5.94
N ASN A 166 -15.44 4.35 4.87
CA ASN A 166 -14.82 4.52 3.57
C ASN A 166 -13.86 5.73 3.51
N LEU A 167 -13.81 6.56 4.55
CA LEU A 167 -12.78 7.60 4.68
C LEU A 167 -11.37 7.03 4.89
N ALA A 168 -11.24 5.79 5.33
CA ALA A 168 -9.94 5.18 5.63
C ALA A 168 -8.99 5.18 4.42
N GLY A 169 -9.46 4.74 3.24
CA GLY A 169 -8.66 4.73 2.02
C GLY A 169 -8.18 6.13 1.60
N PRO A 170 -9.08 7.13 1.44
CA PRO A 170 -8.74 8.53 1.17
C PRO A 170 -7.77 9.15 2.19
N ILE A 171 -7.93 8.88 3.48
CA ILE A 171 -7.00 9.37 4.51
C ILE A 171 -5.60 8.76 4.30
N PHE A 172 -5.51 7.45 4.04
CA PHE A 172 -4.25 6.82 3.69
C PHE A 172 -3.66 7.40 2.40
N LEU A 173 -4.47 7.70 1.37
CA LEU A 173 -3.98 8.38 0.17
C LEU A 173 -3.34 9.73 0.50
N VAL A 174 -3.99 10.56 1.32
CA VAL A 174 -3.43 11.85 1.74
C VAL A 174 -2.09 11.66 2.46
N ILE A 175 -2.02 10.76 3.43
CA ILE A 175 -0.79 10.47 4.19
C ILE A 175 0.32 10.02 3.24
N GLY A 176 0.03 9.05 2.37
CA GLY A 176 1.01 8.50 1.43
C GLY A 176 1.49 9.50 0.39
N MET A 177 0.58 10.27 -0.19
CA MET A 177 0.89 11.27 -1.20
C MET A 177 1.69 12.46 -0.62
N VAL A 178 1.35 12.93 0.59
CA VAL A 178 2.13 13.95 1.28
C VAL A 178 3.53 13.43 1.63
N ALA A 179 3.62 12.19 2.12
CA ALA A 179 4.90 11.56 2.41
C ALA A 179 5.74 11.38 1.13
N LEU A 180 5.15 10.88 0.04
CA LEU A 180 5.81 10.77 -1.27
C LEU A 180 6.33 12.13 -1.75
N TRP A 181 5.52 13.17 -1.65
CA TRP A 181 5.94 14.54 -1.99
C TRP A 181 7.13 15.00 -1.15
N ARG A 182 7.11 14.76 0.16
CA ARG A 182 8.24 15.09 1.06
C ARG A 182 9.50 14.31 0.70
N VAL A 183 9.37 13.02 0.36
CA VAL A 183 10.47 12.17 -0.16
C VAL A 183 11.03 12.76 -1.44
N ALA A 184 10.18 13.08 -2.41
CA ALA A 184 10.59 13.64 -3.70
C ALA A 184 11.37 14.95 -3.53
N LEU A 185 10.86 15.88 -2.70
CA LEU A 185 11.56 17.13 -2.37
C LEU A 185 12.93 16.89 -1.70
N LYS A 186 13.05 15.87 -0.88
CA LYS A 186 14.30 15.57 -0.16
C LYS A 186 15.34 14.89 -1.04
N VAL A 187 14.89 14.02 -1.95
CA VAL A 187 15.77 13.26 -2.86
C VAL A 187 16.16 14.08 -4.09
N MET A 188 15.31 15.01 -4.50
CA MET A 188 15.50 15.84 -5.71
C MET A 188 15.35 17.33 -5.38
N PRO A 189 16.19 17.90 -4.49
CA PRO A 189 15.97 19.25 -3.92
C PRO A 189 16.00 20.37 -4.99
N GLU A 190 16.79 20.19 -6.05
CA GLU A 190 16.97 21.21 -7.11
C GLU A 190 16.17 20.90 -8.39
N ARG A 191 15.36 19.84 -8.37
CA ARG A 191 14.65 19.33 -9.54
C ARG A 191 13.13 19.41 -9.33
N ALA A 192 12.61 20.64 -9.30
CA ALA A 192 11.16 20.88 -9.17
C ALA A 192 10.34 20.21 -10.28
N ASP A 193 10.90 20.06 -11.47
CA ASP A 193 10.35 19.30 -12.59
C ASP A 193 10.18 17.81 -12.25
N ALA A 194 11.23 17.18 -11.68
CA ALA A 194 11.18 15.77 -11.28
C ALA A 194 10.18 15.53 -10.14
N VAL A 195 10.11 16.47 -9.18
CA VAL A 195 9.07 16.42 -8.14
C VAL A 195 7.67 16.51 -8.76
N THR A 196 7.46 17.41 -9.72
CA THR A 196 6.19 17.54 -10.45
C THR A 196 5.81 16.24 -11.14
N VAL A 197 6.73 15.64 -11.89
CA VAL A 197 6.50 14.35 -12.58
C VAL A 197 6.17 13.24 -11.57
N THR A 198 6.88 13.17 -10.46
CA THR A 198 6.60 12.19 -9.39
C THR A 198 5.16 12.29 -8.90
N ILE A 199 4.69 13.51 -8.61
CA ILE A 199 3.32 13.73 -8.14
C ILE A 199 2.31 13.44 -9.24
N LEU A 200 2.56 13.85 -10.49
CA LEU A 200 1.69 13.53 -11.63
C LEU A 200 1.55 12.02 -11.82
N MET A 201 2.64 11.28 -11.81
CA MET A 201 2.61 9.81 -11.93
C MET A 201 1.77 9.17 -10.83
N ALA A 202 1.86 9.66 -9.61
CA ALA A 202 1.05 9.16 -8.50
C ALA A 202 -0.44 9.53 -8.65
N LEU A 203 -0.75 10.77 -9.02
CA LEU A 203 -2.13 11.24 -9.24
C LEU A 203 -2.83 10.55 -10.43
N THR A 204 -2.07 10.11 -11.42
CA THR A 204 -2.58 9.38 -12.59
C THR A 204 -2.50 7.86 -12.46
N SER A 205 -2.03 7.35 -11.32
CA SER A 205 -1.95 5.93 -11.05
C SER A 205 -3.34 5.34 -10.81
N ALA A 206 -3.83 4.54 -11.77
CA ALA A 206 -5.06 3.79 -11.61
C ALA A 206 -5.01 2.87 -10.39
N GLN A 207 -3.86 2.26 -10.10
CA GLN A 207 -3.66 1.40 -8.94
C GLN A 207 -3.91 2.17 -7.63
N LEU A 208 -3.30 3.35 -7.44
CA LEU A 208 -3.52 4.15 -6.24
C LEU A 208 -4.98 4.64 -6.14
N PHE A 209 -5.56 5.04 -7.25
CA PHE A 209 -6.93 5.53 -7.29
C PHE A 209 -7.93 4.43 -6.91
N VAL A 210 -7.85 3.27 -7.57
CA VAL A 210 -8.75 2.15 -7.31
C VAL A 210 -8.58 1.60 -5.90
N THR A 211 -7.35 1.36 -5.45
CA THR A 211 -7.12 0.85 -4.08
C THR A 211 -7.52 1.87 -3.00
N GLY A 212 -7.48 3.17 -3.31
CA GLY A 212 -7.99 4.22 -2.42
C GLY A 212 -9.52 4.19 -2.24
N MET A 213 -10.26 3.62 -3.18
CA MET A 213 -11.72 3.43 -3.11
C MET A 213 -12.13 2.12 -2.41
N THR A 214 -11.19 1.21 -2.18
CA THR A 214 -11.48 -0.14 -1.71
C THR A 214 -11.08 -0.33 -0.24
N PRO A 215 -11.65 -1.33 0.47
CA PRO A 215 -11.24 -1.69 1.82
C PRO A 215 -9.87 -2.37 1.92
N TYR A 216 -9.18 -2.60 0.83
CA TYR A 216 -7.86 -3.22 0.83
C TYR A 216 -6.83 -2.46 1.67
N ALA A 217 -5.91 -3.20 2.29
CA ALA A 217 -4.79 -2.63 3.05
C ALA A 217 -3.69 -1.99 2.16
N MET A 218 -3.75 -2.13 0.84
CA MET A 218 -2.71 -1.68 -0.11
C MET A 218 -2.43 -0.19 0.01
N THR A 219 -3.47 0.64 0.11
CA THR A 219 -3.32 2.08 0.29
C THR A 219 -2.69 2.43 1.63
N GLY A 220 -3.02 1.67 2.70
CA GLY A 220 -2.37 1.77 4.00
C GLY A 220 -0.88 1.41 3.93
N HIS A 221 -0.53 0.34 3.20
CA HIS A 221 0.88 -0.02 2.96
C HIS A 221 1.63 1.06 2.19
N PHE A 222 1.05 1.61 1.13
CA PHE A 222 1.63 2.75 0.42
C PHE A 222 1.87 3.93 1.36
N ALA A 223 0.85 4.31 2.13
CA ALA A 223 0.90 5.44 3.05
C ALA A 223 2.02 5.29 4.08
N LEU A 224 2.07 4.16 4.77
CA LEU A 224 3.01 3.96 5.87
C LEU A 224 4.43 3.66 5.38
N ASN A 225 4.60 3.00 4.22
CA ASN A 225 5.90 2.83 3.58
C ASN A 225 6.50 4.20 3.19
N MET A 226 5.72 5.07 2.55
CA MET A 226 6.18 6.41 2.20
C MET A 226 6.41 7.29 3.42
N LEU A 227 5.56 7.19 4.43
CA LEU A 227 5.74 7.90 5.70
C LEU A 227 7.04 7.46 6.40
N TRP A 228 7.27 6.16 6.50
CA TRP A 228 8.51 5.62 7.04
C TRP A 228 9.74 6.18 6.33
N LEU A 229 9.73 6.17 5.00
CA LEU A 229 10.85 6.68 4.20
C LEU A 229 11.04 8.18 4.40
N ALA A 230 9.96 8.96 4.42
CA ALA A 230 10.02 10.40 4.69
C ALA A 230 10.64 10.70 6.06
N LEU A 231 10.26 9.92 7.08
CA LEU A 231 10.78 10.05 8.44
C LEU A 231 12.26 9.66 8.54
N VAL A 232 12.68 8.58 7.89
CA VAL A 232 14.09 8.16 7.82
C VAL A 232 14.95 9.20 7.12
N LEU A 233 14.46 9.81 6.05
CA LEU A 233 15.17 10.85 5.29
C LEU A 233 15.31 12.18 6.04
N ARG A 234 14.62 12.38 7.17
CA ARG A 234 14.92 13.49 8.09
C ARG A 234 16.34 13.38 8.66
N GLY A 235 16.79 12.16 8.94
CA GLY A 235 18.16 11.87 9.41
C GLY A 235 18.41 12.19 10.88
N ASP A 236 17.40 12.67 11.63
CA ASP A 236 17.47 12.95 13.06
C ASP A 236 16.95 11.78 13.92
N ARG A 237 17.23 11.81 15.21
CA ARG A 237 16.79 10.77 16.15
C ARG A 237 15.26 10.64 16.21
N LEU A 238 14.56 11.77 16.24
CA LEU A 238 13.10 11.78 16.28
C LEU A 238 12.49 11.15 15.02
N GLY A 239 13.08 11.45 13.85
CA GLY A 239 12.68 10.82 12.58
C GLY A 239 12.83 9.31 12.61
N HIS A 240 13.96 8.80 13.10
CA HIS A 240 14.17 7.36 13.24
C HIS A 240 13.19 6.71 14.25
N MET A 241 12.95 7.35 15.40
CA MET A 241 11.97 6.85 16.39
C MET A 241 10.55 6.78 15.82
N ALA A 242 10.10 7.85 15.16
CA ALA A 242 8.78 7.89 14.52
C ALA A 242 8.68 6.86 13.38
N ALA A 243 9.75 6.66 12.60
CA ALA A 243 9.83 5.61 11.59
C ALA A 243 9.72 4.22 12.23
N GLY A 244 10.36 3.98 13.37
CA GLY A 244 10.23 2.74 14.12
C GLY A 244 8.78 2.46 14.56
N LEU A 245 8.08 3.45 15.09
CA LEU A 245 6.65 3.34 15.43
C LEU A 245 5.81 3.05 14.18
N THR A 246 6.14 3.68 13.06
CA THR A 246 5.46 3.43 11.78
C THR A 246 5.58 1.96 11.35
N VAL A 247 6.75 1.30 11.56
CA VAL A 247 6.94 -0.12 11.26
C VAL A 247 6.02 -1.01 12.07
N LEU A 248 5.82 -0.71 13.37
CA LEU A 248 4.92 -1.48 14.23
C LEU A 248 3.47 -1.44 13.72
N VAL A 249 3.00 -0.27 13.29
CA VAL A 249 1.67 -0.10 12.70
C VAL A 249 1.58 -0.75 11.33
N LEU A 250 2.56 -0.51 10.48
CA LEU A 250 2.63 -1.03 9.11
C LEU A 250 2.55 -2.56 9.06
N ALA A 251 3.27 -3.25 9.97
CA ALA A 251 3.27 -4.70 10.05
C ALA A 251 1.91 -5.28 10.50
N GLY A 252 1.07 -4.50 11.18
CA GLY A 252 -0.25 -4.91 11.64
C GLY A 252 -1.40 -4.64 10.67
N LEU A 253 -1.13 -4.05 9.48
CA LEU A 253 -2.21 -3.70 8.54
C LEU A 253 -2.87 -4.90 7.87
N HIS A 254 -2.08 -5.90 7.47
CA HIS A 254 -2.59 -7.04 6.70
C HIS A 254 -1.85 -8.34 7.05
N GLN A 255 -0.59 -8.47 6.65
CA GLN A 255 0.31 -9.56 7.00
C GLN A 255 1.68 -8.96 7.35
N TYR A 256 2.27 -9.39 8.45
CA TYR A 256 3.47 -8.77 9.04
C TYR A 256 4.72 -8.80 8.15
N HIS A 257 4.79 -9.71 7.16
CA HIS A 257 5.96 -9.86 6.31
C HIS A 257 6.00 -8.91 5.09
N TYR A 258 4.86 -8.41 4.60
CA TYR A 258 4.85 -7.51 3.43
C TYR A 258 5.68 -6.24 3.59
N PRO A 259 5.66 -5.54 4.72
CA PRO A 259 6.49 -4.36 4.91
C PRO A 259 7.97 -4.63 4.77
N PHE A 260 8.42 -5.82 5.12
CA PHE A 260 9.86 -6.14 5.14
C PHE A 260 10.45 -6.18 3.73
N VAL A 261 9.66 -6.53 2.73
CA VAL A 261 10.09 -6.46 1.32
C VAL A 261 10.47 -5.02 0.94
N PHE A 262 9.68 -4.04 1.38
CA PHE A 262 9.97 -2.62 1.16
C PHE A 262 11.16 -2.13 1.99
N LEU A 263 11.29 -2.57 3.24
CA LEU A 263 12.32 -2.08 4.17
C LEU A 263 13.71 -2.65 3.88
N THR A 264 13.80 -3.87 3.36
CA THR A 264 15.07 -4.59 3.13
C THR A 264 16.10 -3.80 2.34
N PRO A 265 15.83 -3.17 1.19
CA PRO A 265 16.83 -2.40 0.46
C PRO A 265 17.38 -1.21 1.25
N PHE A 266 16.59 -0.62 2.13
CA PHE A 266 17.06 0.47 2.99
C PHE A 266 17.92 -0.01 4.16
N LEU A 267 17.63 -1.20 4.70
CA LEU A 267 18.53 -1.83 5.69
C LEU A 267 19.89 -2.14 5.06
N LEU A 268 19.90 -2.67 3.84
CA LEU A 268 21.12 -2.88 3.09
C LEU A 268 21.85 -1.56 2.83
N TRP A 269 21.12 -0.50 2.46
CA TRP A 269 21.70 0.83 2.30
C TRP A 269 22.34 1.35 3.60
N PHE A 270 21.71 1.18 4.77
CA PHE A 270 22.32 1.53 6.06
C PHE A 270 23.61 0.76 6.31
N ALA A 271 23.64 -0.55 6.00
CA ALA A 271 24.84 -1.37 6.13
C ALA A 271 25.97 -0.87 5.21
N LEU A 272 25.69 -0.62 3.94
CA LEU A 272 26.64 -0.12 2.95
C LEU A 272 27.20 1.26 3.34
N GLN A 273 26.38 2.12 3.92
CA GLN A 273 26.76 3.44 4.44
C GLN A 273 27.40 3.37 5.83
N ARG A 274 27.60 2.16 6.39
CA ARG A 274 28.15 1.93 7.74
C ARG A 274 27.36 2.64 8.86
N ARG A 275 26.06 2.87 8.64
CA ARG A 275 25.15 3.49 9.63
C ARG A 275 24.61 2.42 10.59
N TRP A 276 25.51 1.78 11.33
CA TRP A 276 25.22 0.61 12.16
C TRP A 276 24.15 0.85 13.23
N GLY A 277 24.10 2.06 13.82
CA GLY A 277 23.07 2.41 14.80
C GLY A 277 21.67 2.44 14.19
N ALA A 278 21.52 3.01 12.99
CA ALA A 278 20.24 3.02 12.28
C ALA A 278 19.84 1.59 11.85
N LEU A 279 20.81 0.81 11.31
CA LEU A 279 20.58 -0.59 10.96
C LEU A 279 20.07 -1.39 12.16
N ALA A 280 20.79 -1.34 13.28
CA ALA A 280 20.44 -2.07 14.50
C ALA A 280 19.04 -1.66 15.02
N PHE A 281 18.77 -0.35 15.07
CA PHE A 281 17.47 0.16 15.52
C PHE A 281 16.31 -0.33 14.66
N HIS A 282 16.40 -0.19 13.34
CA HIS A 282 15.31 -0.61 12.45
C HIS A 282 15.17 -2.14 12.40
N THR A 283 16.25 -2.90 12.45
CA THR A 283 16.21 -4.37 12.56
C THR A 283 15.54 -4.81 13.87
N ALA A 284 15.88 -4.16 15.00
CA ALA A 284 15.22 -4.44 16.28
C ALA A 284 13.72 -4.11 16.24
N THR A 285 13.34 -3.00 15.60
CA THR A 285 11.93 -2.61 15.45
C THR A 285 11.16 -3.61 14.59
N ILE A 286 11.76 -4.12 13.51
CA ILE A 286 11.18 -5.17 12.67
C ILE A 286 10.99 -6.46 13.50
N ALA A 287 12.02 -6.88 14.25
CA ALA A 287 11.94 -8.05 15.11
C ALA A 287 10.80 -7.91 16.15
N LEU A 288 10.69 -6.73 16.78
CA LEU A 288 9.60 -6.42 17.69
C LEU A 288 8.21 -6.49 17.00
N ALA A 289 8.09 -5.95 15.80
CA ALA A 289 6.85 -6.03 15.01
C ALA A 289 6.46 -7.49 14.72
N VAL A 290 7.43 -8.35 14.36
CA VAL A 290 7.19 -9.78 14.16
C VAL A 290 6.72 -10.44 15.46
N VAL A 291 7.37 -10.16 16.60
CA VAL A 291 6.95 -10.72 17.89
C VAL A 291 5.52 -10.29 18.22
N ILE A 292 5.18 -9.02 18.08
CA ILE A 292 3.84 -8.50 18.37
C ILE A 292 2.79 -9.21 17.48
N TRP A 293 3.00 -9.18 16.16
CA TRP A 293 1.95 -9.58 15.23
C TRP A 293 1.92 -11.07 14.89
N ALA A 294 3.06 -11.79 14.99
CA ALA A 294 3.12 -13.22 14.71
C ALA A 294 3.02 -14.11 15.97
N LYS A 295 3.22 -13.56 17.18
CA LYS A 295 3.25 -14.35 18.41
C LYS A 295 2.25 -13.88 19.46
N LEU A 296 2.05 -12.56 19.60
CA LEU A 296 1.15 -12.02 20.62
C LEU A 296 -0.26 -11.76 20.09
N TRP A 297 -0.41 -11.55 18.79
CA TRP A 297 -1.73 -11.48 18.18
C TRP A 297 -2.30 -12.89 18.01
N PRO A 298 -3.50 -13.16 18.54
CA PRO A 298 -4.13 -14.47 18.39
C PRO A 298 -4.46 -14.73 16.91
N GLN A 299 -3.97 -15.85 16.40
CA GLN A 299 -4.22 -16.35 15.04
C GLN A 299 -5.07 -17.62 15.11
#